data_eface7683c82f6366ad3cd1e77388e4f
#
_entry.id   eface7683c82f6366ad3cd1e77388e4f
#
_cell.length_a   1.000
_cell.length_b   1.000
_cell.length_c   1.000
_cell.angle_alpha   90.00
_cell.angle_beta   90.00
_cell.angle_gamma   90.00
#
_symmetry.space_group_name_H-M   'P 1'
#
loop_
_entity.id
_entity.type
_entity.pdbx_description
1 polymer ?
#
loop_
_entity_poly.entity_id
_entity_poly.type
_entity_poly.pdbx_seq_one_letter_code
_entity_poly.pdbx_strand_id
1 'polypeptide(L)'
;MNLLDTRPPFAGINGEIPPEFKTLSTPCYLMDEAVLQHNAEVLGALQKRTGCKVLLAQKAFSNYDLYPIFAPHLAGTEASGLFEARLGAEEMPGGEVHVFCAAYREDEMDELLRYADHIVFNSPRQLQKFAPKAKAAGKSVGLRINPECSTQEGHEIYDPCAPGSRLGTTRAQWDKAVQEDAHLPELLDGLHFHTLCEQDADALETTLNAVASTFGDLLPKMQWLNFGGGHHITRPDYDMETLERCIRRAQQDWSVTVYLEPGEACALNAGYLLSRVLDVVRNGETTIAILDASAACHMPDVIEMPYRPPLLGAGEPGEKPYKVRLAGPTCLAGDVIGDYSFDAVPAVGDLLVFGDMAIYTTCKNNTFNGMPLPGIYSRTVGGDIRKLASFGYRDFKYRLGSP
;
A
#
# COMPACT_ATOMS: atom_id res chain seq x y z
N MET A 1 -4.96 -15.81 22.89
CA MET A 1 -3.88 -16.16 21.94
C MET A 1 -4.17 -15.37 20.69
N ASN A 2 -3.29 -14.48 20.28
CA ASN A 2 -3.54 -13.65 19.09
C ASN A 2 -3.44 -14.56 17.86
N LEU A 3 -4.54 -14.71 17.10
CA LEU A 3 -4.60 -15.59 15.93
C LEU A 3 -3.55 -15.24 14.87
N LEU A 4 -3.11 -13.97 14.86
CA LEU A 4 -2.13 -13.45 13.91
C LEU A 4 -0.68 -13.82 14.26
N ASP A 5 -0.39 -14.15 15.52
CA ASP A 5 0.97 -14.47 15.98
C ASP A 5 1.47 -15.84 15.51
N THR A 6 0.62 -16.69 14.99
CA THR A 6 0.96 -18.09 14.75
C THR A 6 1.10 -18.49 13.31
N ARG A 7 0.43 -17.85 12.31
CA ARG A 7 0.43 -18.28 10.90
C ARG A 7 0.03 -17.18 9.89
N PRO A 8 0.70 -16.06 9.79
CA PRO A 8 0.47 -15.18 8.65
C PRO A 8 0.85 -15.95 7.35
N PRO A 9 0.15 -15.77 6.24
CA PRO A 9 -1.08 -14.97 6.05
C PRO A 9 -2.40 -15.75 6.26
N PHE A 10 -2.37 -16.97 6.80
CA PHE A 10 -3.54 -17.85 6.89
C PHE A 10 -4.04 -18.05 8.33
N ALA A 11 -3.82 -17.10 9.21
CA ALA A 11 -4.10 -17.18 10.63
C ALA A 11 -5.55 -17.59 10.98
N GLY A 12 -6.54 -17.27 10.13
CA GLY A 12 -7.94 -17.60 10.35
C GLY A 12 -8.42 -18.91 9.69
N ILE A 13 -7.54 -19.68 9.03
CA ILE A 13 -7.96 -20.79 8.14
C ILE A 13 -7.59 -22.18 8.67
N ASN A 14 -6.83 -22.34 9.73
CA ASN A 14 -6.41 -23.62 10.33
C ASN A 14 -5.81 -24.66 9.33
N GLY A 15 -5.22 -24.19 8.22
CA GLY A 15 -4.57 -25.01 7.21
C GLY A 15 -5.49 -25.71 6.21
N GLU A 16 -6.81 -25.57 6.33
CA GLU A 16 -7.80 -26.11 5.39
C GLU A 16 -8.66 -25.00 4.80
N ILE A 17 -9.08 -25.16 3.54
CA ILE A 17 -9.98 -24.23 2.86
C ILE A 17 -11.36 -24.28 3.53
N PRO A 18 -11.84 -23.16 4.14
CA PRO A 18 -13.16 -23.12 4.75
C PRO A 18 -14.27 -23.51 3.75
N PRO A 19 -15.29 -24.26 4.15
CA PRO A 19 -16.36 -24.68 3.26
C PRO A 19 -17.06 -23.52 2.56
N GLU A 20 -17.21 -22.39 3.23
CA GLU A 20 -17.84 -21.17 2.71
C GLU A 20 -17.06 -20.55 1.55
N PHE A 21 -15.72 -20.69 1.50
CA PHE A 21 -14.90 -20.21 0.38
C PHE A 21 -15.21 -20.98 -0.92
N LYS A 22 -15.56 -22.27 -0.81
CA LYS A 22 -15.88 -23.13 -1.97
C LYS A 22 -17.16 -22.70 -2.69
N THR A 23 -18.02 -21.93 -2.04
CA THR A 23 -19.28 -21.43 -2.59
C THR A 23 -19.15 -20.13 -3.38
N LEU A 24 -17.99 -19.46 -3.27
CA LEU A 24 -17.76 -18.20 -3.94
C LEU A 24 -17.44 -18.39 -5.43
N SER A 25 -17.92 -17.44 -6.24
CA SER A 25 -17.53 -17.37 -7.64
C SER A 25 -16.11 -16.84 -7.76
N THR A 26 -15.27 -17.53 -8.51
CA THR A 26 -13.87 -17.16 -8.75
C THR A 26 -13.68 -16.52 -10.14
N PRO A 27 -12.62 -15.73 -10.37
CA PRO A 27 -11.71 -15.26 -9.33
C PRO A 27 -12.38 -14.22 -8.43
N CYS A 28 -12.00 -14.18 -7.15
CA CYS A 28 -12.50 -13.15 -6.24
C CYS A 28 -11.51 -12.85 -5.11
N TYR A 29 -11.53 -11.58 -4.66
CA TYR A 29 -10.86 -11.18 -3.43
C TYR A 29 -11.81 -11.37 -2.25
N LEU A 30 -11.25 -11.86 -1.15
CA LEU A 30 -11.96 -12.01 0.11
C LEU A 30 -11.16 -11.33 1.23
N MET A 31 -11.67 -10.21 1.75
CA MET A 31 -11.05 -9.46 2.84
C MET A 31 -11.48 -10.03 4.18
N ASP A 32 -10.54 -10.21 5.11
CA ASP A 32 -10.80 -10.68 6.47
C ASP A 32 -10.92 -9.49 7.42
N GLU A 33 -12.15 -9.15 7.83
CA GLU A 33 -12.43 -8.00 8.70
C GLU A 33 -11.80 -8.15 10.09
N ALA A 34 -11.61 -9.36 10.59
CA ALA A 34 -10.98 -9.57 11.89
C ALA A 34 -9.49 -9.19 11.86
N VAL A 35 -8.81 -9.49 10.73
CA VAL A 35 -7.41 -9.10 10.52
C VAL A 35 -7.29 -7.59 10.32
N LEU A 36 -8.17 -7.00 9.50
CA LEU A 36 -8.21 -5.54 9.31
C LEU A 36 -8.46 -4.80 10.65
N GLN A 37 -9.39 -5.29 11.46
CA GLN A 37 -9.69 -4.75 12.79
C GLN A 37 -8.45 -4.78 13.69
N HIS A 38 -7.76 -5.93 13.74
CA HIS A 38 -6.53 -6.08 14.52
C HIS A 38 -5.46 -5.09 14.07
N ASN A 39 -5.22 -4.98 12.76
CA ASN A 39 -4.23 -4.05 12.21
C ASN A 39 -4.57 -2.59 12.57
N ALA A 40 -5.86 -2.22 12.43
CA ALA A 40 -6.34 -0.89 12.81
C ALA A 40 -6.14 -0.61 14.31
N GLU A 41 -6.38 -1.60 15.18
CA GLU A 41 -6.16 -1.50 16.63
C GLU A 41 -4.68 -1.31 17.00
N VAL A 42 -3.76 -2.04 16.35
CA VAL A 42 -2.30 -1.89 16.53
C VAL A 42 -1.88 -0.46 16.17
N LEU A 43 -2.30 0.05 15.02
CA LEU A 43 -1.99 1.40 14.56
C LEU A 43 -2.62 2.48 15.46
N GLY A 44 -3.87 2.29 15.87
CA GLY A 44 -4.55 3.19 16.80
C GLY A 44 -3.91 3.20 18.20
N ALA A 45 -3.39 2.07 18.65
CA ALA A 45 -2.64 1.97 19.92
C ALA A 45 -1.31 2.75 19.84
N LEU A 46 -0.60 2.70 18.71
CA LEU A 46 0.60 3.50 18.47
C LEU A 46 0.27 5.00 18.58
N GLN A 47 -0.79 5.47 17.92
CA GLN A 47 -1.24 6.86 18.03
C GLN A 47 -1.51 7.28 19.49
N LYS A 48 -2.22 6.44 20.24
CA LYS A 48 -2.54 6.72 21.66
C LYS A 48 -1.30 6.80 22.54
N ARG A 49 -0.29 5.98 22.29
CA ARG A 49 0.95 5.94 23.11
C ARG A 49 1.91 7.09 22.80
N THR A 50 1.94 7.55 21.55
CA THR A 50 2.96 8.50 21.09
C THR A 50 2.40 9.88 20.75
N GLY A 51 1.10 9.99 20.49
CA GLY A 51 0.49 11.23 19.99
C GLY A 51 0.79 11.49 18.50
N CYS A 52 1.41 10.55 17.78
CA CYS A 52 1.54 10.66 16.32
C CYS A 52 0.19 10.48 15.64
N LYS A 53 0.11 10.80 14.36
CA LYS A 53 -1.05 10.58 13.51
C LYS A 53 -0.72 9.57 12.44
N VAL A 54 -1.59 8.59 12.26
CA VAL A 54 -1.45 7.53 11.25
C VAL A 54 -2.53 7.71 10.19
N LEU A 55 -2.13 7.68 8.94
CA LEU A 55 -2.99 7.84 7.76
C LEU A 55 -3.03 6.52 6.97
N LEU A 56 -4.19 6.14 6.49
CA LEU A 56 -4.32 5.03 5.55
C LEU A 56 -3.83 5.46 4.16
N ALA A 57 -2.74 4.88 3.66
CA ALA A 57 -2.28 5.13 2.31
C ALA A 57 -3.11 4.33 1.30
N GLN A 58 -4.02 5.03 0.61
CA GLN A 58 -5.04 4.44 -0.28
C GLN A 58 -4.46 3.69 -1.47
N LYS A 59 -3.26 4.07 -1.94
CA LYS A 59 -2.55 3.36 -3.02
C LYS A 59 -2.36 1.87 -2.76
N ALA A 60 -2.27 1.45 -1.50
CA ALA A 60 -2.14 0.05 -1.12
C ALA A 60 -3.49 -0.60 -0.83
N PHE A 61 -4.45 0.14 -0.27
CA PHE A 61 -5.75 -0.38 0.11
C PHE A 61 -6.84 0.70 -0.04
N SER A 62 -7.75 0.52 -1.00
CA SER A 62 -8.83 1.47 -1.33
C SER A 62 -10.23 0.84 -1.27
N ASN A 63 -10.41 -0.28 -0.57
CA ASN A 63 -11.71 -0.91 -0.40
C ASN A 63 -12.56 -0.14 0.61
N TYR A 64 -13.17 0.95 0.16
CA TYR A 64 -13.81 1.96 1.00
C TYR A 64 -15.00 1.45 1.83
N ASP A 65 -15.70 0.40 1.40
CA ASP A 65 -16.72 -0.28 2.24
C ASP A 65 -16.15 -0.77 3.59
N LEU A 66 -14.82 -0.89 3.71
CA LEU A 66 -14.11 -1.33 4.90
C LEU A 66 -13.41 -0.16 5.65
N TYR A 67 -13.49 1.07 5.16
CA TYR A 67 -12.97 2.25 5.85
C TYR A 67 -13.58 2.48 7.24
N PRO A 68 -14.85 2.14 7.50
CA PRO A 68 -15.40 2.20 8.86
C PRO A 68 -14.64 1.39 9.92
N ILE A 69 -13.84 0.39 9.52
CA ILE A 69 -12.96 -0.36 10.43
C ILE A 69 -11.78 0.53 10.87
N PHE A 70 -11.25 1.36 9.98
CA PHE A 70 -10.10 2.20 10.24
C PHE A 70 -10.43 3.56 10.86
N ALA A 71 -11.58 4.14 10.50
CA ALA A 71 -11.97 5.48 10.92
C ALA A 71 -11.91 5.76 12.45
N PRO A 72 -12.23 4.80 13.35
CA PRO A 72 -12.08 5.01 14.79
C PRO A 72 -10.64 4.98 15.28
N HIS A 73 -9.70 4.49 14.47
CA HIS A 73 -8.33 4.19 14.86
C HIS A 73 -7.29 5.08 14.20
N LEU A 74 -7.56 5.59 12.99
CA LEU A 74 -6.62 6.37 12.20
C LEU A 74 -7.02 7.85 12.13
N ALA A 75 -6.04 8.71 11.87
CA ALA A 75 -6.28 10.16 11.76
C ALA A 75 -6.92 10.56 10.42
N GLY A 76 -6.84 9.71 9.40
CA GLY A 76 -7.37 9.99 8.07
C GLY A 76 -6.73 9.15 6.99
N THR A 77 -6.63 9.70 5.78
CA THR A 77 -6.11 9.03 4.59
C THR A 77 -4.95 9.77 3.94
N GLU A 78 -4.04 9.03 3.29
CA GLU A 78 -3.08 9.57 2.33
C GLU A 78 -3.53 9.21 0.92
N ALA A 79 -3.42 10.16 0.01
CA ALA A 79 -3.82 10.09 -1.37
C ALA A 79 -2.67 10.45 -2.31
N SER A 80 -2.54 9.71 -3.41
CA SER A 80 -1.52 9.96 -4.44
C SER A 80 -2.05 10.80 -5.63
N GLY A 81 -3.30 11.27 -5.54
CA GLY A 81 -3.92 12.09 -6.57
C GLY A 81 -5.36 12.48 -6.24
N LEU A 82 -5.99 13.21 -7.18
CA LEU A 82 -7.32 13.78 -7.00
C LEU A 82 -8.40 12.75 -6.62
N PHE A 83 -8.44 11.62 -7.31
CA PHE A 83 -9.52 10.65 -7.08
C PHE A 83 -9.39 9.93 -5.74
N GLU A 84 -8.17 9.64 -5.30
CA GLU A 84 -7.95 9.10 -3.95
C GLU A 84 -8.25 10.16 -2.89
N ALA A 85 -7.87 11.43 -3.09
CA ALA A 85 -8.20 12.51 -2.16
C ALA A 85 -9.71 12.68 -1.99
N ARG A 86 -10.44 12.63 -3.09
CA ARG A 86 -11.90 12.68 -3.09
C ARG A 86 -12.50 11.45 -2.39
N LEU A 87 -12.01 10.26 -2.69
CA LEU A 87 -12.46 9.02 -2.06
C LEU A 87 -12.26 9.07 -0.54
N GLY A 88 -11.07 9.48 -0.08
CA GLY A 88 -10.79 9.63 1.35
C GLY A 88 -11.73 10.61 2.05
N ALA A 89 -12.00 11.77 1.43
CA ALA A 89 -12.90 12.77 1.95
C ALA A 89 -14.37 12.31 2.01
N GLU A 90 -14.81 11.56 1.00
CA GLU A 90 -16.20 11.06 0.90
C GLU A 90 -16.45 9.87 1.83
N GLU A 91 -15.48 8.92 1.92
CA GLU A 91 -15.70 7.61 2.55
C GLU A 91 -15.06 7.47 3.95
N MET A 92 -14.22 8.43 4.38
CA MET A 92 -13.73 8.53 5.75
C MET A 92 -14.01 9.93 6.33
N PRO A 93 -15.27 10.33 6.45
CA PRO A 93 -15.64 11.69 6.87
C PRO A 93 -15.15 11.98 8.29
N GLY A 94 -14.54 13.16 8.45
CA GLY A 94 -13.93 13.61 9.72
C GLY A 94 -12.48 13.23 9.89
N GLY A 95 -11.91 12.41 8.98
CA GLY A 95 -10.46 12.17 8.87
C GLY A 95 -9.77 13.27 8.07
N GLU A 96 -8.48 13.49 8.34
CA GLU A 96 -7.63 14.36 7.54
C GLU A 96 -7.32 13.70 6.18
N VAL A 97 -7.25 14.50 5.12
CA VAL A 97 -6.84 14.05 3.80
C VAL A 97 -5.50 14.69 3.45
N HIS A 98 -4.45 13.87 3.44
CA HIS A 98 -3.12 14.25 3.00
C HIS A 98 -2.91 13.85 1.55
N VAL A 99 -2.26 14.70 0.77
CA VAL A 99 -2.01 14.40 -0.64
C VAL A 99 -0.55 14.62 -0.98
N PHE A 100 0.06 13.58 -1.56
CA PHE A 100 1.36 13.67 -2.21
C PHE A 100 1.28 13.13 -3.63
N CYS A 101 1.70 13.92 -4.61
CA CYS A 101 1.87 13.51 -5.99
C CYS A 101 3.25 13.94 -6.50
N ALA A 102 3.90 13.09 -7.29
CA ALA A 102 5.21 13.41 -7.88
C ALA A 102 5.14 14.65 -8.80
N ALA A 103 3.97 14.88 -9.42
CA ALA A 103 3.70 16.10 -10.20
C ALA A 103 2.19 16.36 -10.25
N TYR A 104 1.77 17.55 -9.84
CA TYR A 104 0.37 17.97 -9.88
C TYR A 104 0.00 18.58 -11.22
N ARG A 105 -1.19 18.29 -11.68
CA ARG A 105 -1.82 18.92 -12.84
C ARG A 105 -2.45 20.24 -12.43
N GLU A 106 -2.26 21.27 -13.27
CA GLU A 106 -2.78 22.61 -12.97
C GLU A 106 -4.31 22.67 -13.04
N ASP A 107 -4.88 21.93 -13.98
CA ASP A 107 -6.32 21.84 -14.22
C ASP A 107 -7.09 21.07 -13.12
N GLU A 108 -6.40 20.25 -12.32
CA GLU A 108 -6.98 19.51 -11.20
C GLU A 108 -6.82 20.21 -9.85
N MET A 109 -5.93 21.21 -9.75
CA MET A 109 -5.54 21.80 -8.45
C MET A 109 -6.72 22.41 -7.69
N ASP A 110 -7.64 23.10 -8.36
CA ASP A 110 -8.80 23.72 -7.71
C ASP A 110 -9.74 22.69 -7.10
N GLU A 111 -9.94 21.57 -7.77
CA GLU A 111 -10.75 20.47 -7.28
C GLU A 111 -10.03 19.72 -6.14
N LEU A 112 -8.74 19.44 -6.30
CA LEU A 112 -7.93 18.78 -5.28
C LEU A 112 -7.95 19.53 -3.95
N LEU A 113 -7.82 20.86 -3.99
CA LEU A 113 -7.84 21.70 -2.79
C LEU A 113 -9.21 21.74 -2.07
N ARG A 114 -10.28 21.23 -2.66
CA ARG A 114 -11.56 21.06 -1.95
C ARG A 114 -11.54 19.89 -0.98
N TYR A 115 -10.73 18.87 -1.29
CA TYR A 115 -10.68 17.63 -0.51
C TYR A 115 -9.46 17.57 0.42
N ALA A 116 -8.30 18.07 -0.03
CA ALA A 116 -7.06 18.01 0.74
C ALA A 116 -7.08 18.93 1.96
N ASP A 117 -6.54 18.45 3.09
CA ASP A 117 -6.18 19.27 4.27
C ASP A 117 -4.69 19.59 4.24
N HIS A 118 -3.86 18.64 3.86
CA HIS A 118 -2.43 18.79 3.67
C HIS A 118 -2.06 18.47 2.22
N ILE A 119 -1.22 19.33 1.62
CA ILE A 119 -0.69 19.09 0.28
C ILE A 119 0.83 19.13 0.28
N VAL A 120 1.45 18.06 -0.19
CA VAL A 120 2.91 17.89 -0.21
C VAL A 120 3.41 18.00 -1.62
N PHE A 121 4.29 18.96 -1.87
CA PHE A 121 4.91 19.15 -3.18
C PHE A 121 6.21 18.35 -3.30
N ASN A 122 6.48 17.87 -4.50
CA ASN A 122 7.64 17.02 -4.77
C ASN A 122 8.91 17.84 -5.11
N SER A 123 8.75 19.10 -5.48
CA SER A 123 9.88 19.95 -5.89
C SER A 123 9.67 21.40 -5.52
N PRO A 124 10.76 22.19 -5.35
CA PRO A 124 10.67 23.65 -5.10
C PRO A 124 9.88 24.40 -6.17
N ARG A 125 9.98 23.96 -7.44
CA ARG A 125 9.20 24.55 -8.54
C ARG A 125 7.69 24.38 -8.35
N GLN A 126 7.24 23.20 -7.93
CA GLN A 126 5.82 22.96 -7.65
C GLN A 126 5.37 23.71 -6.41
N LEU A 127 6.21 23.72 -5.37
CA LEU A 127 5.96 24.52 -4.17
C LEU A 127 5.74 26.01 -4.54
N GLN A 128 6.67 26.62 -5.26
CA GLN A 128 6.58 28.00 -5.71
C GLN A 128 5.31 28.28 -6.53
N LYS A 129 4.96 27.35 -7.41
CA LYS A 129 3.79 27.51 -8.30
C LYS A 129 2.47 27.40 -7.56
N PHE A 130 2.31 26.42 -6.69
CA PHE A 130 1.00 26.04 -6.15
C PHE A 130 0.78 26.38 -4.68
N ALA A 131 1.84 26.58 -3.87
CA ALA A 131 1.69 26.86 -2.45
C ALA A 131 0.91 28.14 -2.17
N PRO A 132 1.09 29.25 -2.91
CA PRO A 132 0.27 30.46 -2.66
C PRO A 132 -1.22 30.19 -2.79
N LYS A 133 -1.64 29.38 -3.77
CA LYS A 133 -3.03 28.98 -3.98
C LYS A 133 -3.53 28.05 -2.87
N ALA A 134 -2.72 27.08 -2.46
CA ALA A 134 -3.04 26.15 -1.37
C ALA A 134 -3.20 26.90 -0.03
N LYS A 135 -2.27 27.82 0.28
CA LYS A 135 -2.35 28.69 1.46
C LYS A 135 -3.59 29.58 1.45
N ALA A 136 -3.92 30.20 0.31
CA ALA A 136 -5.15 31.01 0.17
C ALA A 136 -6.42 30.18 0.38
N ALA A 137 -6.39 28.89 0.10
CA ALA A 137 -7.45 27.93 0.38
C ALA A 137 -7.41 27.37 1.83
N GLY A 138 -6.50 27.89 2.69
CA GLY A 138 -6.37 27.46 4.08
C GLY A 138 -5.75 26.08 4.27
N LYS A 139 -5.01 25.56 3.28
CA LYS A 139 -4.40 24.23 3.34
C LYS A 139 -3.00 24.27 3.92
N SER A 140 -2.63 23.20 4.64
CA SER A 140 -1.28 22.99 5.13
C SER A 140 -0.38 22.53 3.97
N VAL A 141 0.80 23.12 3.86
CA VAL A 141 1.72 22.94 2.73
C VAL A 141 3.02 22.28 3.17
N GLY A 142 3.42 21.22 2.48
CA GLY A 142 4.67 20.54 2.72
C GLY A 142 5.53 20.34 1.49
N LEU A 143 6.76 19.94 1.76
CA LEU A 143 7.72 19.53 0.74
C LEU A 143 8.18 18.11 1.04
N ARG A 144 8.11 17.21 0.05
CA ARG A 144 8.79 15.93 0.12
C ARG A 144 10.29 16.14 -0.07
N ILE A 145 11.06 15.75 0.92
CA ILE A 145 12.52 15.79 0.88
C ILE A 145 13.08 14.41 0.53
N ASN A 146 14.24 14.40 -0.14
CA ASN A 146 15.04 13.21 -0.36
C ASN A 146 16.35 13.37 0.45
N PRO A 147 16.53 12.64 1.55
CA PRO A 147 17.72 12.71 2.36
C PRO A 147 18.94 12.02 1.73
N GLU A 148 18.81 11.46 0.51
CA GLU A 148 19.84 10.71 -0.20
C GLU A 148 20.43 9.57 0.64
N CYS A 149 19.55 8.97 1.47
CA CYS A 149 19.85 7.84 2.35
C CYS A 149 19.03 6.63 1.92
N SER A 150 19.68 5.65 1.31
CA SER A 150 19.05 4.38 0.97
C SER A 150 19.27 3.37 2.08
N THR A 151 18.19 2.65 2.42
CA THR A 151 18.20 1.48 3.31
C THR A 151 17.79 0.21 2.56
N GLN A 152 17.59 0.30 1.23
CA GLN A 152 17.19 -0.81 0.36
C GLN A 152 18.41 -1.47 -0.25
N GLU A 153 18.96 -2.49 0.38
CA GLU A 153 20.11 -3.21 -0.14
C GLU A 153 19.71 -4.08 -1.36
N GLY A 154 20.35 -3.83 -2.52
CA GLY A 154 20.23 -4.65 -3.72
C GLY A 154 18.94 -4.48 -4.53
N HIS A 155 18.09 -3.51 -4.21
CA HIS A 155 16.78 -3.33 -4.85
C HIS A 155 16.53 -1.87 -5.30
N GLU A 156 17.33 -1.36 -6.23
CA GLU A 156 17.18 0.02 -6.74
C GLU A 156 15.78 0.36 -7.25
N ILE A 157 15.05 -0.64 -7.76
CA ILE A 157 13.68 -0.44 -8.29
C ILE A 157 12.68 -0.05 -7.20
N TYR A 158 12.96 -0.40 -5.94
CA TYR A 158 12.09 -0.11 -4.78
C TYR A 158 12.63 1.03 -3.91
N ASP A 159 13.80 1.55 -4.26
CA ASP A 159 14.46 2.58 -3.48
C ASP A 159 14.03 3.99 -3.90
N PRO A 160 13.21 4.69 -3.09
CA PRO A 160 12.81 6.06 -3.39
C PRO A 160 13.99 7.06 -3.35
N CYS A 161 15.11 6.67 -2.76
CA CYS A 161 16.32 7.49 -2.62
C CYS A 161 17.46 7.07 -3.57
N ALA A 162 17.20 6.10 -4.47
CA ALA A 162 18.18 5.68 -5.47
C ALA A 162 18.66 6.86 -6.34
N PRO A 163 19.91 6.84 -6.83
CA PRO A 163 20.40 7.82 -7.78
C PRO A 163 19.47 7.95 -8.99
N GLY A 164 19.05 9.18 -9.32
CA GLY A 164 18.10 9.43 -10.42
C GLY A 164 16.63 9.27 -10.04
N SER A 165 16.30 8.99 -8.79
CA SER A 165 14.90 8.98 -8.33
C SER A 165 14.25 10.33 -8.59
N ARG A 166 13.00 10.28 -9.10
CA ARG A 166 12.17 11.47 -9.29
C ARG A 166 11.45 11.95 -8.02
N LEU A 167 11.62 11.24 -6.90
CA LEU A 167 10.82 11.43 -5.69
C LEU A 167 11.58 12.23 -4.64
N GLY A 168 11.00 13.35 -4.26
CA GLY A 168 11.53 14.25 -3.25
C GLY A 168 12.62 15.20 -3.75
N THR A 169 12.83 16.25 -2.98
CA THR A 169 13.83 17.32 -3.21
C THR A 169 15.09 17.02 -2.43
N THR A 170 16.24 16.92 -3.10
CA THR A 170 17.55 16.79 -2.43
C THR A 170 17.96 18.11 -1.80
N ARG A 171 18.91 18.06 -0.87
CA ARG A 171 19.45 19.27 -0.24
C ARG A 171 20.02 20.26 -1.26
N ALA A 172 20.78 19.78 -2.22
CA ALA A 172 21.36 20.62 -3.28
C ALA A 172 20.29 21.34 -4.13
N GLN A 173 19.19 20.64 -4.44
CA GLN A 173 18.06 21.24 -5.17
C GLN A 173 17.37 22.30 -4.33
N TRP A 174 17.17 22.05 -3.02
CA TRP A 174 16.59 23.01 -2.10
C TRP A 174 17.43 24.26 -1.95
N ASP A 175 18.72 24.12 -1.67
CA ASP A 175 19.63 25.25 -1.48
C ASP A 175 19.70 26.15 -2.72
N LYS A 176 19.74 25.54 -3.91
CA LYS A 176 19.69 26.27 -5.17
C LYS A 176 18.39 27.05 -5.31
N ALA A 177 17.24 26.43 -5.02
CA ALA A 177 15.95 27.10 -5.12
C ALA A 177 15.81 28.26 -4.13
N VAL A 178 16.31 28.12 -2.90
CA VAL A 178 16.30 29.19 -1.88
C VAL A 178 17.25 30.33 -2.27
N GLN A 179 18.37 30.06 -2.96
CA GLN A 179 19.22 31.12 -3.53
C GLN A 179 18.51 31.93 -4.61
N GLU A 180 17.63 31.29 -5.39
CA GLU A 180 16.82 31.95 -6.43
C GLU A 180 15.59 32.65 -5.85
N ASP A 181 14.98 32.12 -4.78
CA ASP A 181 13.81 32.66 -4.08
C ASP A 181 13.92 32.43 -2.57
N ALA A 182 14.39 33.42 -1.83
CA ALA A 182 14.59 33.36 -0.39
C ALA A 182 13.29 33.23 0.42
N HIS A 183 12.12 33.41 -0.19
CA HIS A 183 10.82 33.26 0.47
C HIS A 183 10.25 31.83 0.46
N LEU A 184 10.85 30.91 -0.29
CA LEU A 184 10.37 29.53 -0.35
C LEU A 184 10.20 28.85 1.02
N PRO A 185 11.11 29.02 1.99
CA PRO A 185 10.94 28.41 3.32
C PRO A 185 9.71 28.91 4.07
N GLU A 186 9.23 30.11 3.81
CA GLU A 186 8.04 30.71 4.45
C GLU A 186 6.72 30.06 3.98
N LEU A 187 6.77 29.35 2.86
CA LEU A 187 5.61 28.63 2.31
C LEU A 187 5.37 27.29 3.00
N LEU A 188 6.36 26.75 3.73
CA LEU A 188 6.29 25.42 4.33
C LEU A 188 5.65 25.44 5.72
N ASP A 189 4.73 24.50 5.94
CA ASP A 189 4.23 24.12 7.25
C ASP A 189 4.85 22.82 7.74
N GLY A 190 5.32 21.97 6.83
CA GLY A 190 5.93 20.70 7.19
C GLY A 190 6.82 20.08 6.12
N LEU A 191 7.50 19.02 6.52
CA LEU A 191 8.30 18.19 5.63
C LEU A 191 7.76 16.76 5.60
N HIS A 192 7.98 16.10 4.50
CA HIS A 192 7.63 14.71 4.26
C HIS A 192 8.82 13.97 3.68
N PHE A 193 9.06 12.75 4.12
CA PHE A 193 9.95 11.81 3.44
C PHE A 193 9.29 10.43 3.38
N HIS A 194 9.63 9.66 2.36
CA HIS A 194 9.20 8.27 2.22
C HIS A 194 10.36 7.51 1.59
N THR A 195 11.08 6.77 2.41
CA THR A 195 12.36 6.14 2.08
C THR A 195 12.33 4.63 2.23
N LEU A 196 11.33 4.11 2.95
CA LEU A 196 11.20 2.71 3.29
C LEU A 196 10.28 1.97 2.31
N CYS A 197 10.54 0.68 2.14
CA CYS A 197 9.64 -0.28 1.51
C CYS A 197 9.77 -1.59 2.28
N GLU A 198 8.71 -2.02 2.96
CA GLU A 198 8.59 -3.25 3.74
C GLU A 198 9.70 -3.45 4.80
N GLN A 199 10.12 -2.36 5.46
CA GLN A 199 11.24 -2.39 6.40
C GLN A 199 10.82 -2.23 7.85
N ASP A 200 11.76 -2.60 8.74
CA ASP A 200 11.65 -2.44 10.18
C ASP A 200 12.07 -1.03 10.64
N ALA A 201 11.93 -0.75 11.92
CA ALA A 201 12.14 0.57 12.51
C ALA A 201 13.62 1.02 12.56
N ASP A 202 14.59 0.12 12.47
CA ASP A 202 16.01 0.43 12.35
C ASP A 202 16.34 1.19 11.06
N ALA A 203 15.68 0.85 9.96
CA ALA A 203 15.77 1.59 8.71
C ALA A 203 15.19 3.01 8.84
N LEU A 204 14.12 3.20 9.60
CA LEU A 204 13.60 4.52 9.94
C LEU A 204 14.62 5.32 10.78
N GLU A 205 15.20 4.71 11.81
CA GLU A 205 16.20 5.40 12.66
C GLU A 205 17.38 5.90 11.83
N THR A 206 17.86 5.06 10.91
CA THR A 206 18.91 5.42 9.95
C THR A 206 18.50 6.60 9.08
N THR A 207 17.30 6.55 8.49
CA THR A 207 16.76 7.64 7.66
C THR A 207 16.58 8.93 8.46
N LEU A 208 16.04 8.84 9.69
CA LEU A 208 15.79 10.01 10.52
C LEU A 208 17.09 10.73 10.90
N ASN A 209 18.18 9.98 11.11
CA ASN A 209 19.52 10.56 11.30
C ASN A 209 20.00 11.30 10.05
N ALA A 210 19.79 10.75 8.86
CA ALA A 210 20.12 11.41 7.61
C ALA A 210 19.27 12.67 7.39
N VAL A 211 17.98 12.63 7.67
CA VAL A 211 17.07 13.79 7.61
C VAL A 211 17.52 14.90 8.58
N ALA A 212 17.87 14.53 9.82
CA ALA A 212 18.37 15.49 10.82
C ALA A 212 19.71 16.14 10.38
N SER A 213 20.59 15.35 9.77
CA SER A 213 21.88 15.86 9.27
C SER A 213 21.73 16.77 8.05
N THR A 214 20.80 16.43 7.14
CA THR A 214 20.68 17.08 5.82
C THR A 214 19.73 18.27 5.83
N PHE A 215 18.62 18.18 6.58
CA PHE A 215 17.52 19.17 6.62
C PHE A 215 17.24 19.70 8.04
N GLY A 216 18.12 19.41 9.00
CA GLY A 216 17.92 19.76 10.40
C GLY A 216 17.72 21.26 10.68
N ASP A 217 18.21 22.14 9.83
CA ASP A 217 18.01 23.60 9.91
C ASP A 217 16.57 24.03 9.59
N LEU A 218 15.81 23.21 8.87
CA LEU A 218 14.42 23.47 8.53
C LEU A 218 13.45 22.93 9.59
N LEU A 219 13.76 21.77 10.19
CA LEU A 219 12.86 21.01 11.06
C LEU A 219 12.28 21.83 12.23
N PRO A 220 13.03 22.68 12.96
CA PRO A 220 12.49 23.48 14.06
C PRO A 220 11.49 24.57 13.64
N LYS A 221 11.36 24.81 12.33
CA LYS A 221 10.40 25.79 11.78
C LYS A 221 9.11 25.13 11.30
N MET A 222 9.07 23.78 11.28
CA MET A 222 7.94 23.02 10.79
C MET A 222 6.92 22.77 11.90
N GLN A 223 5.65 22.67 11.53
CA GLN A 223 4.57 22.27 12.43
C GLN A 223 4.43 20.75 12.47
N TRP A 224 4.82 20.09 11.38
CA TRP A 224 4.72 18.62 11.27
C TRP A 224 5.86 18.04 10.44
N LEU A 225 6.13 16.75 10.71
CA LEU A 225 7.05 15.93 9.96
C LEU A 225 6.38 14.58 9.65
N ASN A 226 6.26 14.25 8.38
CA ASN A 226 5.65 13.03 7.90
C ASN A 226 6.74 12.03 7.49
N PHE A 227 6.77 10.87 8.13
CA PHE A 227 7.76 9.81 7.91
C PHE A 227 7.43 8.93 6.70
N GLY A 228 6.27 9.16 6.04
CA GLY A 228 5.80 8.36 4.93
C GLY A 228 5.35 6.96 5.33
N GLY A 229 5.34 6.07 4.35
CA GLY A 229 4.99 4.66 4.51
C GLY A 229 6.18 3.72 4.41
N GLY A 230 5.90 2.44 4.11
CA GLY A 230 6.90 1.39 3.99
C GLY A 230 7.31 0.75 5.33
N HIS A 231 6.63 1.12 6.41
CA HIS A 231 6.81 0.55 7.75
C HIS A 231 5.89 -0.66 7.92
N HIS A 232 6.44 -1.82 8.18
CA HIS A 232 5.65 -3.05 8.42
C HIS A 232 5.13 -3.17 9.87
N ILE A 233 4.52 -2.11 10.40
CA ILE A 233 4.14 -1.90 11.81
C ILE A 233 3.27 -3.05 12.38
N THR A 234 2.44 -3.67 11.57
CA THR A 234 1.52 -4.74 11.99
C THR A 234 2.12 -6.13 11.83
N ARG A 235 3.37 -6.24 11.37
CA ARG A 235 4.10 -7.51 11.37
C ARG A 235 4.41 -7.92 12.82
N PRO A 236 4.22 -9.20 13.20
CA PRO A 236 4.36 -9.64 14.60
C PRO A 236 5.72 -9.39 15.24
N ASP A 237 6.79 -9.39 14.45
CA ASP A 237 8.18 -9.21 14.87
C ASP A 237 8.71 -7.77 14.66
N TYR A 238 7.82 -6.81 14.32
CA TYR A 238 8.22 -5.42 14.09
C TYR A 238 8.69 -4.74 15.38
N ASP A 239 9.83 -4.03 15.33
CA ASP A 239 10.39 -3.30 16.46
C ASP A 239 9.62 -2.01 16.77
N MET A 240 8.49 -2.17 17.44
CA MET A 240 7.62 -1.08 17.86
C MET A 240 8.31 -0.11 18.83
N GLU A 241 9.23 -0.59 19.67
CA GLU A 241 9.94 0.25 20.64
C GLU A 241 10.85 1.26 19.93
N THR A 242 11.58 0.81 18.93
CA THR A 242 12.40 1.70 18.10
C THR A 242 11.55 2.72 17.31
N LEU A 243 10.41 2.30 16.76
CA LEU A 243 9.47 3.23 16.10
C LEU A 243 9.00 4.32 17.06
N GLU A 244 8.54 3.94 18.26
CA GLU A 244 8.07 4.90 19.27
C GLU A 244 9.19 5.85 19.71
N ARG A 245 10.42 5.36 19.84
CA ARG A 245 11.59 6.17 20.17
C ARG A 245 11.86 7.20 19.08
N CYS A 246 11.82 6.80 17.80
CA CYS A 246 11.97 7.72 16.66
C CYS A 246 10.89 8.81 16.63
N ILE A 247 9.63 8.44 16.86
CA ILE A 247 8.51 9.39 16.93
C ILE A 247 8.74 10.40 18.06
N ARG A 248 9.01 9.94 19.28
CA ARG A 248 9.20 10.80 20.45
C ARG A 248 10.42 11.71 20.28
N ARG A 249 11.50 11.21 19.67
CA ARG A 249 12.69 12.00 19.37
C ARG A 249 12.32 13.18 18.45
N ALA A 250 11.62 12.93 17.34
CA ALA A 250 11.23 14.00 16.43
C ALA A 250 10.33 15.07 17.11
N GLN A 251 9.38 14.61 17.94
CA GLN A 251 8.51 15.51 18.72
C GLN A 251 9.30 16.35 19.73
N GLN A 252 10.28 15.78 20.39
CA GLN A 252 11.09 16.46 21.41
C GLN A 252 12.13 17.40 20.80
N ASP A 253 12.85 16.95 19.76
CA ASP A 253 13.94 17.71 19.18
C ASP A 253 13.45 18.89 18.32
N TRP A 254 12.29 18.73 17.66
CA TRP A 254 11.79 19.72 16.67
C TRP A 254 10.41 20.29 16.97
N SER A 255 9.74 19.82 18.01
CA SER A 255 8.39 20.27 18.40
C SER A 255 7.33 20.08 17.30
N VAL A 256 7.44 19.02 16.52
CA VAL A 256 6.56 18.72 15.37
C VAL A 256 5.50 17.68 15.72
N THR A 257 4.36 17.76 15.03
CA THR A 257 3.42 16.63 14.93
C THR A 257 4.02 15.60 13.96
N VAL A 258 4.13 14.33 14.38
CA VAL A 258 4.61 13.26 13.51
C VAL A 258 3.44 12.57 12.81
N TYR A 259 3.56 12.37 11.50
CA TYR A 259 2.65 11.57 10.68
C TYR A 259 3.33 10.31 10.16
N LEU A 260 2.54 9.26 9.97
CA LEU A 260 2.92 8.01 9.31
C LEU A 260 1.87 7.66 8.25
N GLU A 261 2.28 7.10 7.13
CA GLU A 261 1.43 6.74 5.99
C GLU A 261 1.53 5.24 5.64
N PRO A 262 1.29 4.31 6.61
CA PRO A 262 1.32 2.90 6.28
C PRO A 262 0.21 2.56 5.28
N GLY A 263 0.59 1.86 4.22
CA GLY A 263 -0.36 1.26 3.27
C GLY A 263 -0.53 -0.21 3.56
N GLU A 264 0.52 -0.98 3.33
CA GLU A 264 0.53 -2.44 3.55
C GLU A 264 0.20 -2.81 4.98
N ALA A 265 0.81 -2.17 5.97
CA ALA A 265 0.56 -2.47 7.38
C ALA A 265 -0.92 -2.32 7.79
N CYS A 266 -1.72 -1.52 7.07
CA CYS A 266 -3.16 -1.43 7.33
C CYS A 266 -3.89 -2.73 6.97
N ALA A 267 -3.50 -3.39 5.87
CA ALA A 267 -4.19 -4.56 5.35
C ALA A 267 -3.30 -5.80 5.21
N LEU A 268 -2.13 -5.80 5.88
CA LEU A 268 -1.20 -6.92 5.88
C LEU A 268 -1.89 -8.20 6.33
N ASN A 269 -1.75 -9.26 5.54
CA ASN A 269 -2.36 -10.57 5.74
C ASN A 269 -3.90 -10.58 5.81
N ALA A 270 -4.58 -9.50 5.43
CA ALA A 270 -6.02 -9.33 5.61
C ALA A 270 -6.85 -9.74 4.40
N GLY A 271 -6.27 -10.30 3.36
CA GLY A 271 -7.01 -10.67 2.17
C GLY A 271 -6.51 -11.91 1.48
N TYR A 272 -7.42 -12.55 0.77
CA TYR A 272 -7.19 -13.73 -0.03
C TYR A 272 -7.61 -13.47 -1.48
N LEU A 273 -6.90 -14.07 -2.44
CA LEU A 273 -7.40 -14.24 -3.81
C LEU A 273 -7.75 -15.71 -4.00
N LEU A 274 -9.03 -15.96 -4.25
CA LEU A 274 -9.56 -17.29 -4.55
C LEU A 274 -9.56 -17.50 -6.07
N SER A 275 -8.99 -18.60 -6.52
CA SER A 275 -8.87 -18.93 -7.93
C SER A 275 -9.09 -20.42 -8.16
N ARG A 276 -9.64 -20.79 -9.33
CA ARG A 276 -9.79 -22.20 -9.72
C ARG A 276 -8.85 -22.58 -10.84
N VAL A 277 -8.43 -23.83 -10.81
CA VAL A 277 -7.70 -24.45 -11.91
C VAL A 277 -8.64 -24.66 -13.10
N LEU A 278 -8.31 -24.07 -14.25
CA LEU A 278 -9.05 -24.21 -15.50
C LEU A 278 -8.54 -25.39 -16.34
N ASP A 279 -7.21 -25.56 -16.35
CA ASP A 279 -6.56 -26.60 -17.13
C ASP A 279 -5.21 -26.99 -16.50
N VAL A 280 -4.73 -28.19 -16.80
CA VAL A 280 -3.42 -28.69 -16.41
C VAL A 280 -2.71 -29.23 -17.63
N VAL A 281 -1.63 -28.56 -18.02
CA VAL A 281 -0.85 -28.93 -19.20
C VAL A 281 0.57 -29.36 -18.81
N ARG A 282 1.23 -30.09 -19.69
CA ARG A 282 2.63 -30.47 -19.52
C ARG A 282 3.45 -29.99 -20.71
N ASN A 283 4.54 -29.29 -20.43
CA ASN A 283 5.52 -28.90 -21.44
C ASN A 283 6.91 -29.37 -21.00
N GLY A 284 7.45 -30.33 -21.71
CA GLY A 284 8.66 -31.03 -21.30
C GLY A 284 8.46 -31.72 -19.93
N GLU A 285 9.30 -31.38 -18.97
CA GLU A 285 9.22 -31.88 -17.59
C GLU A 285 8.36 -30.99 -16.67
N THR A 286 7.90 -29.81 -17.14
CA THR A 286 7.14 -28.87 -16.34
C THR A 286 5.65 -29.15 -16.41
N THR A 287 5.04 -29.40 -15.28
CA THR A 287 3.57 -29.39 -15.10
C THR A 287 3.13 -27.98 -14.83
N ILE A 288 2.11 -27.51 -15.55
CA ILE A 288 1.59 -26.13 -15.46
C ILE A 288 0.09 -26.20 -15.20
N ALA A 289 -0.37 -25.60 -14.12
CA ALA A 289 -1.79 -25.37 -13.86
C ALA A 289 -2.16 -23.94 -14.30
N ILE A 290 -3.14 -23.86 -15.21
CA ILE A 290 -3.68 -22.58 -15.70
C ILE A 290 -4.91 -22.25 -14.87
N LEU A 291 -4.90 -21.04 -14.30
CA LEU A 291 -5.92 -20.58 -13.36
C LEU A 291 -6.91 -19.60 -14.03
N ASP A 292 -8.05 -19.36 -13.40
CA ASP A 292 -8.96 -18.27 -13.78
C ASP A 292 -8.49 -16.90 -13.24
N ALA A 293 -7.45 -16.85 -12.41
CA ALA A 293 -6.73 -15.64 -12.03
C ALA A 293 -5.47 -15.43 -12.90
N SER A 294 -5.05 -14.18 -13.03
CA SER A 294 -3.88 -13.74 -13.81
C SER A 294 -2.93 -12.96 -12.91
N ALA A 295 -1.64 -13.22 -12.99
CA ALA A 295 -0.64 -12.39 -12.33
C ALA A 295 -0.70 -10.95 -12.84
N ALA A 296 -0.74 -10.78 -14.17
CA ALA A 296 -0.76 -9.45 -14.81
C ALA A 296 -2.02 -8.62 -14.52
N CYS A 297 -3.17 -9.28 -14.29
CA CYS A 297 -4.46 -8.60 -14.13
C CYS A 297 -4.91 -8.47 -12.67
N HIS A 298 -4.62 -9.46 -11.83
CA HIS A 298 -5.24 -9.57 -10.51
C HIS A 298 -4.26 -9.50 -9.35
N MET A 299 -2.97 -9.72 -9.60
CA MET A 299 -1.87 -9.58 -8.63
C MET A 299 -0.62 -9.01 -9.33
N PRO A 300 -0.68 -7.77 -9.88
CA PRO A 300 0.37 -7.23 -10.75
C PRO A 300 1.76 -7.17 -10.11
N ASP A 301 1.84 -7.02 -8.78
CA ASP A 301 3.12 -6.97 -8.07
C ASP A 301 3.92 -8.27 -8.16
N VAL A 302 3.27 -9.40 -8.43
CA VAL A 302 3.99 -10.65 -8.76
C VAL A 302 4.95 -10.47 -9.94
N ILE A 303 4.62 -9.57 -10.88
CA ILE A 303 5.45 -9.26 -12.06
C ILE A 303 6.25 -7.97 -11.86
N GLU A 304 5.62 -6.92 -11.30
CA GLU A 304 6.21 -5.59 -11.16
C GLU A 304 7.23 -5.49 -10.02
N MET A 305 6.98 -6.26 -8.95
CA MET A 305 7.79 -6.36 -7.73
C MET A 305 8.11 -7.84 -7.44
N PRO A 306 8.80 -8.58 -8.31
CA PRO A 306 8.75 -10.03 -8.40
C PRO A 306 8.85 -10.76 -7.07
N TYR A 307 7.76 -11.39 -6.66
CA TYR A 307 7.67 -12.26 -5.49
C TYR A 307 6.73 -13.44 -5.80
N ARG A 308 6.73 -14.43 -4.93
CA ARG A 308 5.82 -15.57 -5.02
C ARG A 308 4.79 -15.48 -3.91
N PRO A 309 3.49 -15.27 -4.23
CA PRO A 309 2.44 -15.14 -3.23
C PRO A 309 2.36 -16.40 -2.34
N PRO A 310 2.10 -16.27 -1.03
CA PRO A 310 1.78 -17.41 -0.19
C PRO A 310 0.55 -18.15 -0.73
N LEU A 311 0.62 -19.47 -0.76
CA LEU A 311 -0.47 -20.33 -1.25
C LEU A 311 -0.82 -21.38 -0.21
N LEU A 312 -2.09 -21.39 0.22
CA LEU A 312 -2.56 -22.32 1.25
C LEU A 312 -2.34 -23.78 0.83
N GLY A 313 -1.68 -24.54 1.68
CA GLY A 313 -1.42 -25.95 1.46
C GLY A 313 -0.30 -26.29 0.47
N ALA A 314 0.28 -25.29 -0.20
CA ALA A 314 1.45 -25.47 -1.05
C ALA A 314 2.76 -25.26 -0.27
N GLY A 315 3.84 -25.77 -0.81
CA GLY A 315 5.21 -25.59 -0.29
C GLY A 315 6.12 -24.89 -1.28
N GLU A 316 7.36 -24.65 -0.82
CA GLU A 316 8.45 -24.17 -1.68
C GLU A 316 8.74 -25.17 -2.80
N PRO A 317 9.26 -24.73 -3.96
CA PRO A 317 9.63 -25.63 -5.03
C PRO A 317 10.60 -26.73 -4.55
N GLY A 318 10.15 -27.99 -4.58
CA GLY A 318 10.94 -29.14 -4.12
C GLY A 318 10.71 -29.56 -2.67
N GLU A 319 9.92 -28.82 -1.90
CA GLU A 319 9.56 -29.22 -0.53
C GLU A 319 8.57 -30.39 -0.51
N LYS A 320 7.69 -30.47 -1.51
CA LYS A 320 6.70 -31.54 -1.68
C LYS A 320 6.93 -32.28 -3.00
N PRO A 321 6.33 -33.50 -3.16
CA PRO A 321 6.62 -34.39 -4.28
C PRO A 321 6.37 -33.83 -5.68
N TYR A 322 5.35 -32.96 -5.85
CA TYR A 322 4.94 -32.52 -7.18
C TYR A 322 5.21 -31.01 -7.33
N LYS A 323 6.19 -30.67 -8.16
CA LYS A 323 6.42 -29.28 -8.58
C LYS A 323 5.46 -28.90 -9.69
N VAL A 324 4.71 -27.79 -9.50
CA VAL A 324 3.74 -27.26 -10.46
C VAL A 324 3.96 -25.77 -10.62
N ARG A 325 4.01 -25.30 -11.85
CA ARG A 325 3.95 -23.87 -12.20
C ARG A 325 2.51 -23.42 -12.26
N LEU A 326 2.18 -22.33 -11.58
CA LEU A 326 0.88 -21.67 -11.67
C LEU A 326 0.97 -20.49 -12.64
N ALA A 327 0.02 -20.38 -13.55
CA ALA A 327 -0.01 -19.38 -14.61
C ALA A 327 -1.45 -18.90 -14.86
N GLY A 328 -1.58 -17.65 -15.36
CA GLY A 328 -2.85 -17.09 -15.78
C GLY A 328 -3.24 -17.49 -17.20
N PRO A 329 -4.48 -17.17 -17.62
CA PRO A 329 -5.03 -17.56 -18.92
C PRO A 329 -4.83 -16.49 -20.00
N THR A 330 -4.07 -15.42 -19.74
CA THR A 330 -3.87 -14.35 -20.72
C THR A 330 -2.85 -14.73 -21.80
N CYS A 331 -2.83 -13.98 -22.92
CA CYS A 331 -1.85 -14.22 -23.98
C CYS A 331 -0.44 -13.70 -23.65
N LEU A 332 -0.25 -13.06 -22.48
CA LEU A 332 1.06 -12.60 -22.04
C LEU A 332 1.92 -13.81 -21.63
N ALA A 333 3.02 -14.05 -22.33
CA ALA A 333 3.92 -15.18 -22.00
C ALA A 333 4.46 -15.12 -20.56
N GLY A 334 4.57 -13.90 -19.98
CA GLY A 334 4.99 -13.66 -18.60
C GLY A 334 3.86 -13.72 -17.57
N ASP A 335 2.64 -14.14 -17.92
CA ASP A 335 1.53 -14.31 -16.97
C ASP A 335 1.72 -15.56 -16.12
N VAL A 336 2.78 -15.56 -15.34
CA VAL A 336 3.22 -16.64 -14.45
C VAL A 336 3.17 -16.16 -13.01
N ILE A 337 2.44 -16.89 -12.16
CA ILE A 337 2.31 -16.57 -10.74
C ILE A 337 3.52 -17.08 -9.96
N GLY A 338 3.96 -18.32 -10.26
CA GLY A 338 5.14 -18.89 -9.63
C GLY A 338 5.20 -20.41 -9.70
N ASP A 339 6.32 -20.94 -9.24
CA ASP A 339 6.51 -22.40 -9.06
C ASP A 339 6.23 -22.74 -7.60
N TYR A 340 5.43 -23.76 -7.37
CA TYR A 340 5.04 -24.29 -6.05
C TYR A 340 5.24 -25.78 -5.99
N SER A 341 5.20 -26.36 -4.80
CA SER A 341 5.13 -27.82 -4.64
C SER A 341 3.87 -28.24 -3.88
N PHE A 342 3.34 -29.42 -4.24
CA PHE A 342 2.09 -29.97 -3.74
C PHE A 342 2.24 -31.44 -3.35
N ASP A 343 1.36 -31.93 -2.48
CA ASP A 343 1.26 -33.36 -2.14
C ASP A 343 0.66 -34.18 -3.28
N ALA A 344 -0.17 -33.57 -4.13
CA ALA A 344 -0.70 -34.10 -5.39
C ALA A 344 -0.80 -32.96 -6.42
N VAL A 345 -0.71 -33.29 -7.72
CA VAL A 345 -0.93 -32.27 -8.77
C VAL A 345 -2.36 -31.76 -8.68
N PRO A 346 -2.58 -30.43 -8.59
CA PRO A 346 -3.91 -29.87 -8.59
C PRO A 346 -4.71 -30.29 -9.84
N ALA A 347 -5.97 -30.65 -9.64
CA ALA A 347 -6.89 -31.04 -10.71
C ALA A 347 -7.72 -29.85 -11.21
N VAL A 348 -8.25 -29.97 -12.44
CA VAL A 348 -9.22 -28.99 -12.98
C VAL A 348 -10.40 -28.87 -12.04
N GLY A 349 -10.76 -27.63 -11.69
CA GLY A 349 -11.82 -27.29 -10.74
C GLY A 349 -11.36 -27.11 -9.29
N ASP A 350 -10.14 -27.52 -8.94
CA ASP A 350 -9.60 -27.31 -7.59
C ASP A 350 -9.54 -25.80 -7.26
N LEU A 351 -9.90 -25.49 -6.04
CA LEU A 351 -9.83 -24.13 -5.50
C LEU A 351 -8.46 -23.89 -4.86
N LEU A 352 -7.79 -22.86 -5.30
CA LEU A 352 -6.54 -22.37 -4.73
C LEU A 352 -6.80 -21.06 -3.99
N VAL A 353 -6.13 -20.85 -2.86
CA VAL A 353 -6.28 -19.68 -2.00
C VAL A 353 -4.92 -19.03 -1.78
N PHE A 354 -4.69 -17.92 -2.48
CA PHE A 354 -3.50 -17.09 -2.27
C PHE A 354 -3.74 -16.17 -1.07
N GLY A 355 -2.74 -16.07 -0.20
CA GLY A 355 -2.76 -15.18 0.97
C GLY A 355 -2.12 -13.83 0.69
N ASP A 356 -2.36 -12.90 1.61
CA ASP A 356 -1.86 -11.52 1.57
C ASP A 356 -2.23 -10.76 0.29
N MET A 357 -3.47 -10.93 -0.15
CA MET A 357 -4.00 -10.37 -1.41
C MET A 357 -4.92 -9.16 -1.20
N ALA A 358 -4.89 -8.48 -0.04
CA ALA A 358 -5.61 -7.24 0.18
C ALA A 358 -4.85 -6.01 -0.32
N ILE A 359 -3.52 -6.08 -0.33
CA ILE A 359 -2.62 -4.96 -0.61
C ILE A 359 -2.17 -4.96 -2.07
N TYR A 360 -2.14 -3.77 -2.68
CA TYR A 360 -1.74 -3.54 -4.07
C TYR A 360 -2.39 -4.45 -5.12
N THR A 361 -3.57 -4.99 -4.82
CA THR A 361 -4.34 -5.85 -5.73
C THR A 361 -5.55 -5.14 -6.31
N THR A 362 -6.58 -4.87 -5.50
CA THR A 362 -7.81 -4.20 -5.96
C THR A 362 -7.56 -2.80 -6.52
N CYS A 363 -6.58 -2.07 -6.02
CA CYS A 363 -6.16 -0.75 -6.52
C CYS A 363 -5.30 -0.80 -7.79
N LYS A 364 -4.66 -1.94 -8.11
CA LYS A 364 -3.81 -2.11 -9.29
C LYS A 364 -4.40 -3.02 -10.36
N ASN A 365 -5.48 -3.73 -10.07
CA ASN A 365 -6.07 -4.70 -11.00
C ASN A 365 -6.50 -4.05 -12.33
N ASN A 366 -6.55 -4.85 -13.36
CA ASN A 366 -6.87 -4.40 -14.70
C ASN A 366 -7.63 -5.46 -15.51
N THR A 367 -8.06 -5.10 -16.71
CA THR A 367 -8.85 -5.96 -17.60
C THR A 367 -8.12 -6.29 -18.90
N PHE A 368 -6.80 -6.43 -18.86
CA PHE A 368 -6.03 -6.84 -20.03
C PHE A 368 -6.57 -8.16 -20.61
N ASN A 369 -6.55 -8.32 -21.91
CA ASN A 369 -7.11 -9.46 -22.63
C ASN A 369 -8.63 -9.69 -22.43
N GLY A 370 -9.35 -8.70 -21.90
CA GLY A 370 -10.77 -8.86 -21.55
C GLY A 370 -11.00 -9.69 -20.29
N MET A 371 -9.97 -9.86 -19.44
CA MET A 371 -10.12 -10.52 -18.14
C MET A 371 -11.16 -9.76 -17.29
N PRO A 372 -12.10 -10.48 -16.66
CA PRO A 372 -13.02 -9.85 -15.72
C PRO A 372 -12.28 -9.38 -14.47
N LEU A 373 -12.69 -8.25 -13.89
CA LEU A 373 -12.25 -7.89 -12.56
C LEU A 373 -12.81 -8.90 -11.55
N PRO A 374 -12.01 -9.38 -10.58
CA PRO A 374 -12.46 -10.28 -9.53
C PRO A 374 -13.54 -9.64 -8.66
N GLY A 375 -14.56 -10.39 -8.29
CA GLY A 375 -15.53 -9.94 -7.28
C GLY A 375 -14.84 -9.64 -5.95
N ILE A 376 -15.38 -8.70 -5.17
CA ILE A 376 -14.83 -8.34 -3.86
C ILE A 376 -15.83 -8.75 -2.79
N TYR A 377 -15.34 -9.50 -1.81
CA TYR A 377 -16.11 -9.98 -0.66
C TYR A 377 -15.37 -9.62 0.62
N SER A 378 -16.11 -9.58 1.75
CA SER A 378 -15.52 -9.59 3.07
C SER A 378 -16.04 -10.76 3.91
N ARG A 379 -15.19 -11.27 4.78
CA ARG A 379 -15.53 -12.17 5.86
C ARG A 379 -15.59 -11.36 7.15
N THR A 380 -16.81 -11.26 7.72
CA THR A 380 -17.01 -10.50 8.96
C THR A 380 -16.29 -11.15 10.14
N VAL A 381 -16.11 -10.42 11.22
CA VAL A 381 -15.59 -10.96 12.49
C VAL A 381 -16.41 -12.16 12.98
N GLY A 382 -17.72 -12.21 12.69
CA GLY A 382 -18.61 -13.33 13.00
C GLY A 382 -18.49 -14.53 12.04
N GLY A 383 -17.71 -14.40 10.96
CA GLY A 383 -17.49 -15.45 9.95
C GLY A 383 -18.46 -15.40 8.75
N ASP A 384 -19.43 -14.51 8.73
CA ASP A 384 -20.34 -14.33 7.61
C ASP A 384 -19.63 -13.71 6.41
N ILE A 385 -19.96 -14.17 5.20
CA ILE A 385 -19.40 -13.59 3.96
C ILE A 385 -20.40 -12.59 3.37
N ARG A 386 -19.91 -11.37 3.11
CA ARG A 386 -20.67 -10.32 2.42
C ARG A 386 -20.02 -10.02 1.07
N LYS A 387 -20.85 -9.82 0.06
CA LYS A 387 -20.40 -9.32 -1.23
C LYS A 387 -20.34 -7.79 -1.16
N LEU A 388 -19.15 -7.23 -1.41
CA LEU A 388 -18.94 -5.77 -1.47
C LEU A 388 -19.09 -5.25 -2.89
N ALA A 389 -18.45 -5.90 -3.88
CA ALA A 389 -18.52 -5.47 -5.26
C ALA A 389 -18.58 -6.66 -6.23
N SER A 390 -19.19 -6.44 -7.39
CA SER A 390 -19.16 -7.37 -8.51
C SER A 390 -19.03 -6.60 -9.83
N PHE A 391 -18.28 -7.16 -10.74
CA PHE A 391 -17.93 -6.54 -12.01
C PHE A 391 -18.38 -7.41 -13.18
N GLY A 392 -18.58 -6.79 -14.34
CA GLY A 392 -19.03 -7.48 -15.53
C GLY A 392 -18.55 -6.79 -16.81
N TYR A 393 -19.16 -7.18 -17.92
CA TYR A 393 -18.80 -6.65 -19.24
C TYR A 393 -18.85 -5.12 -19.35
N ARG A 394 -19.74 -4.46 -18.59
CA ARG A 394 -19.85 -3.00 -18.59
C ARG A 394 -18.59 -2.32 -18.07
N ASP A 395 -17.97 -2.86 -17.01
CA ASP A 395 -16.74 -2.33 -16.40
C ASP A 395 -15.56 -2.43 -17.38
N PHE A 396 -15.49 -3.52 -18.15
CA PHE A 396 -14.53 -3.64 -19.24
C PHE A 396 -14.82 -2.65 -20.37
N LYS A 397 -16.07 -2.61 -20.85
CA LYS A 397 -16.45 -1.86 -22.06
C LYS A 397 -16.32 -0.35 -21.86
N TYR A 398 -16.82 0.17 -20.72
CA TYR A 398 -16.94 1.62 -20.51
C TYR A 398 -15.60 2.33 -20.35
N ARG A 399 -14.56 1.62 -19.97
CA ARG A 399 -13.22 2.19 -19.91
C ARG A 399 -12.54 2.26 -21.31
N LEU A 400 -13.11 1.64 -22.35
CA LEU A 400 -12.56 1.57 -23.70
C LEU A 400 -13.30 2.46 -24.70
N GLY A 401 -14.42 3.06 -24.32
CA GLY A 401 -15.22 3.90 -25.22
C GLY A 401 -16.43 4.48 -24.54
N SER A 402 -17.23 5.23 -25.30
CA SER A 402 -18.46 5.84 -24.79
C SER A 402 -19.48 4.79 -24.35
N PRO A 403 -20.23 5.02 -23.26
CA PRO A 403 -21.31 4.15 -22.80
C PRO A 403 -22.41 3.96 -23.85
#